data_03440f01ba41b110abc5da4f391aeacd
#
_entry.id   03440f01ba41b110abc5da4f391aeacd
#
_cell.length_a   1.000
_cell.length_b   1.000
_cell.length_c   1.000
_cell.angle_alpha   90.00
_cell.angle_beta   90.00
_cell.angle_gamma   90.00
#
_symmetry.space_group_name_H-M   'P 1'
#
loop_
_entity.id
_entity.type
_entity.pdbx_description
1 polymer ?
#
loop_
_entity_poly.entity_id
_entity_poly.type
_entity_poly.pdbx_seq_one_letter_code
_entity_poly.pdbx_strand_id
1 'polypeptide(L)'
;MFLVPSSMKPGDIARILREGYDVGLLNDGYQALIDKLHLDYLFVDTHPGLNEETLLSISVSDVVLLIMRPDKQDFQGTAVTVDVARKLDVANLLLVVNRVLESFDFEAVRKQVESSYGATVAGVLPSSDDVIRLASGDIFTLRSPEHRWSLEIGRIADVVLAAK
;
A
#
# COMPACT_ATOMS: atom_id res chain seq x y z
N MET A 1 5.85 15.45 9.68
CA MET A 1 5.15 14.70 8.62
C MET A 1 4.71 15.67 7.54
N PHE A 2 4.90 15.35 6.27
CA PHE A 2 4.47 16.15 5.11
C PHE A 2 3.46 15.35 4.31
N LEU A 3 2.55 16.02 3.61
CA LEU A 3 1.60 15.42 2.68
C LEU A 3 1.74 16.13 1.33
N VAL A 4 1.98 15.37 0.27
CA VAL A 4 2.01 15.86 -1.11
C VAL A 4 0.79 15.29 -1.83
N PRO A 5 -0.31 16.07 -1.94
CA PRO A 5 -1.51 15.61 -2.62
C PRO A 5 -1.31 15.64 -4.14
N SER A 6 -1.94 14.71 -4.85
CA SER A 6 -2.06 14.81 -6.31
C SER A 6 -2.94 15.99 -6.73
N SER A 7 -2.63 16.60 -7.89
CA SER A 7 -3.47 17.67 -8.41
C SER A 7 -4.80 17.10 -8.93
N MET A 8 -5.90 17.70 -8.50
CA MET A 8 -7.25 17.43 -9.03
C MET A 8 -7.76 18.55 -9.96
N LYS A 9 -6.87 19.45 -10.39
CA LYS A 9 -7.27 20.55 -11.28
C LYS A 9 -7.51 20.01 -12.70
N PRO A 10 -8.71 20.24 -13.30
CA PRO A 10 -9.02 19.72 -14.63
C PRO A 10 -8.01 20.13 -15.71
N GLY A 11 -7.42 21.32 -15.60
CA GLY A 11 -6.40 21.81 -16.52
C GLY A 11 -5.09 21.02 -16.46
N ASP A 12 -4.63 20.63 -15.27
CA ASP A 12 -3.43 19.79 -15.08
C ASP A 12 -3.68 18.39 -15.62
N ILE A 13 -4.84 17.80 -15.33
CA ILE A 13 -5.24 16.49 -15.85
C ILE A 13 -5.30 16.52 -17.38
N ALA A 14 -5.95 17.52 -17.96
CA ALA A 14 -6.06 17.66 -19.42
C ALA A 14 -4.70 17.87 -20.11
N ARG A 15 -3.75 18.53 -19.44
CA ARG A 15 -2.39 18.70 -19.93
C ARG A 15 -1.66 17.37 -19.97
N ILE A 16 -1.66 16.62 -18.86
CA ILE A 16 -1.01 15.32 -18.76
C ILE A 16 -1.59 14.34 -19.80
N LEU A 17 -2.89 14.31 -20.00
CA LEU A 17 -3.54 13.44 -20.99
C LEU A 17 -3.15 13.78 -22.43
N ARG A 18 -2.81 15.05 -22.74
CA ARG A 18 -2.42 15.48 -24.08
C ARG A 18 -0.94 15.37 -24.37
N GLU A 19 -0.12 15.70 -23.38
CA GLU A 19 1.32 15.86 -23.54
C GLU A 19 2.10 14.63 -23.03
N GLY A 20 1.42 13.76 -22.26
CA GLY A 20 2.08 12.72 -21.49
C GLY A 20 2.89 13.31 -20.35
N TYR A 21 3.63 12.48 -19.66
CA TYR A 21 4.67 12.89 -18.71
C TYR A 21 5.79 11.86 -18.69
N ASP A 22 6.98 12.35 -18.36
CA ASP A 22 8.14 11.51 -18.21
C ASP A 22 8.12 10.86 -16.82
N VAL A 23 8.00 9.53 -16.79
CA VAL A 23 8.00 8.73 -15.55
C VAL A 23 9.34 8.89 -14.81
N GLY A 24 10.43 9.16 -15.50
CA GLY A 24 11.74 9.45 -14.89
C GLY A 24 11.70 10.69 -13.99
N LEU A 25 10.93 11.73 -14.38
CA LEU A 25 10.74 12.92 -13.54
C LEU A 25 10.09 12.63 -12.19
N LEU A 26 9.28 11.58 -12.12
CA LEU A 26 8.65 11.18 -10.85
C LEU A 26 9.70 10.62 -9.89
N ASN A 27 10.60 9.78 -10.37
CA ASN A 27 11.71 9.26 -9.56
C ASN A 27 12.62 10.38 -9.06
N ASP A 28 13.03 11.31 -9.96
CA ASP A 28 13.84 12.47 -9.60
C ASP A 28 13.12 13.34 -8.55
N GLY A 29 11.80 13.46 -8.67
CA GLY A 29 10.95 14.14 -7.69
C GLY A 29 10.98 13.47 -6.31
N TYR A 30 10.93 12.14 -6.25
CA TYR A 30 11.03 11.39 -4.99
C TYR A 30 12.38 11.61 -4.31
N GLN A 31 13.49 11.51 -5.07
CA GLN A 31 14.82 11.75 -4.53
C GLN A 31 14.97 13.19 -4.03
N ALA A 32 14.51 14.16 -4.79
CA ALA A 32 14.55 15.57 -4.40
C ALA A 32 13.74 15.85 -3.12
N LEU A 33 12.60 15.17 -2.92
CA LEU A 33 11.81 15.28 -1.69
C LEU A 33 12.54 14.69 -0.49
N ILE A 34 13.11 13.49 -0.64
CA ILE A 34 13.88 12.82 0.41
C ILE A 34 15.04 13.72 0.87
N ASP A 35 15.84 14.21 -0.07
CA ASP A 35 17.02 15.03 0.22
C ASP A 35 16.64 16.38 0.83
N LYS A 36 15.69 17.09 0.23
CA LYS A 36 15.33 18.45 0.63
C LYS A 36 14.61 18.50 1.99
N LEU A 37 13.83 17.49 2.29
CA LEU A 37 13.03 17.42 3.52
C LEU A 37 13.65 16.51 4.59
N HIS A 38 14.81 15.90 4.30
CA HIS A 38 15.49 14.94 5.17
C HIS A 38 14.55 13.87 5.69
N LEU A 39 13.87 13.18 4.74
CA LEU A 39 12.85 12.18 5.08
C LEU A 39 13.51 10.87 5.49
N ASP A 40 13.06 10.30 6.61
CA ASP A 40 13.39 8.93 7.01
C ASP A 40 12.60 7.91 6.19
N TYR A 41 11.37 8.28 5.80
CA TYR A 41 10.44 7.45 5.04
C TYR A 41 9.64 8.29 4.05
N LEU A 42 9.46 7.74 2.84
CA LEU A 42 8.54 8.25 1.83
C LEU A 42 7.49 7.16 1.51
N PHE A 43 6.22 7.44 1.77
CA PHE A 43 5.12 6.57 1.40
C PHE A 43 4.49 7.05 0.09
N VAL A 44 4.40 6.16 -0.88
CA VAL A 44 3.74 6.43 -2.16
C VAL A 44 2.43 5.64 -2.21
N ASP A 45 1.30 6.37 -2.17
CA ASP A 45 -0.04 5.79 -2.35
C ASP A 45 -0.36 5.74 -3.84
N THR A 46 -0.43 4.54 -4.41
CA THR A 46 -0.60 4.33 -5.84
C THR A 46 -2.06 4.12 -6.22
N HIS A 47 -2.39 4.39 -7.49
CA HIS A 47 -3.67 3.99 -8.05
C HIS A 47 -3.81 2.47 -8.11
N PRO A 48 -5.05 1.92 -8.04
CA PRO A 48 -5.27 0.50 -8.25
C PRO A 48 -4.92 0.12 -9.69
N GLY A 49 -4.25 -1.02 -9.85
CA GLY A 49 -3.82 -1.55 -11.15
C GLY A 49 -2.33 -1.35 -11.44
N LEU A 50 -1.88 -1.91 -12.56
CA LEU A 50 -0.48 -1.90 -13.00
C LEU A 50 -0.28 -0.91 -14.15
N ASN A 51 -0.40 0.36 -13.87
CA ASN A 51 -0.03 1.44 -14.81
C ASN A 51 1.47 1.79 -14.67
N GLU A 52 1.96 2.69 -15.53
CA GLU A 52 3.38 3.06 -15.56
C GLU A 52 3.87 3.64 -14.24
N GLU A 53 3.08 4.49 -13.58
CA GLU A 53 3.42 5.10 -12.29
C GLU A 53 3.47 4.07 -11.16
N THR A 54 2.55 3.11 -11.16
CA THR A 54 2.54 2.02 -10.20
C THR A 54 3.76 1.12 -10.41
N LEU A 55 4.11 0.79 -11.65
CA LEU A 55 5.30 -0.01 -11.97
C LEU A 55 6.58 0.69 -11.56
N LEU A 56 6.71 1.99 -11.83
CA LEU A 56 7.85 2.77 -11.34
C LEU A 56 7.90 2.76 -9.82
N SER A 57 6.80 3.10 -9.16
CA SER A 57 6.73 3.12 -7.69
C SER A 57 7.15 1.79 -7.07
N ILE A 58 6.72 0.67 -7.68
CA ILE A 58 7.14 -0.68 -7.28
C ILE A 58 8.65 -0.85 -7.46
N SER A 59 9.20 -0.44 -8.61
CA SER A 59 10.61 -0.68 -8.95
C SER A 59 11.61 0.14 -8.13
N VAL A 60 11.20 1.31 -7.62
CA VAL A 60 12.07 2.21 -6.84
C VAL A 60 11.87 2.09 -5.32
N SER A 61 10.96 1.24 -4.88
CA SER A 61 10.64 1.08 -3.46
C SER A 61 11.51 0.04 -2.77
N ASP A 62 12.01 0.34 -1.59
CA ASP A 62 12.69 -0.62 -0.71
C ASP A 62 11.71 -1.68 -0.18
N VAL A 63 10.46 -1.27 0.07
CA VAL A 63 9.39 -2.14 0.56
C VAL A 63 8.11 -1.86 -0.23
N VAL A 64 7.52 -2.91 -0.78
CA VAL A 64 6.19 -2.86 -1.42
C VAL A 64 5.18 -3.54 -0.51
N LEU A 65 4.14 -2.80 -0.13
CA LEU A 65 3.04 -3.31 0.68
C LEU A 65 1.79 -3.49 -0.19
N LEU A 66 1.44 -4.73 -0.54
CA LEU A 66 0.24 -5.04 -1.29
C LEU A 66 -0.94 -5.27 -0.34
N ILE A 67 -2.01 -4.50 -0.53
CA ILE A 67 -3.23 -4.63 0.25
C ILE A 67 -4.27 -5.37 -0.57
N MET A 68 -4.80 -6.47 -0.04
CA MET A 68 -5.82 -7.29 -0.70
C MET A 68 -6.98 -7.62 0.23
N ARG A 69 -8.13 -7.96 -0.33
CA ARG A 69 -9.27 -8.53 0.39
C ARG A 69 -9.28 -10.05 0.21
N PRO A 70 -9.89 -10.81 1.13
CA PRO A 70 -9.96 -12.26 1.03
C PRO A 70 -11.09 -12.72 0.07
N ASP A 71 -11.13 -12.17 -1.15
CA ASP A 71 -12.09 -12.55 -2.17
C ASP A 71 -11.38 -13.03 -3.46
N LYS A 72 -12.10 -13.80 -4.28
CA LYS A 72 -11.54 -14.45 -5.47
C LYS A 72 -10.94 -13.48 -6.49
N GLN A 73 -11.53 -12.29 -6.63
CA GLN A 73 -11.07 -11.29 -7.61
C GLN A 73 -9.74 -10.69 -7.14
N ASP A 74 -9.64 -10.29 -5.87
CA ASP A 74 -8.41 -9.76 -5.29
C ASP A 74 -7.30 -10.82 -5.27
N PHE A 75 -7.63 -12.10 -5.01
CA PHE A 75 -6.65 -13.18 -5.12
C PHE A 75 -6.02 -13.27 -6.53
N GLN A 76 -6.82 -13.17 -7.59
CA GLN A 76 -6.29 -13.19 -8.95
C GLN A 76 -5.46 -11.95 -9.29
N GLY A 77 -5.93 -10.76 -8.92
CA GLY A 77 -5.22 -9.51 -9.14
C GLY A 77 -3.89 -9.45 -8.37
N THR A 78 -3.90 -9.87 -7.11
CA THR A 78 -2.70 -9.94 -6.27
C THR A 78 -1.65 -10.88 -6.86
N ALA A 79 -2.03 -12.04 -7.40
CA ALA A 79 -1.11 -12.96 -8.04
C ALA A 79 -0.31 -12.29 -9.17
N VAL A 80 -1.00 -11.54 -10.03
CA VAL A 80 -0.35 -10.80 -11.13
C VAL A 80 0.61 -9.74 -10.57
N THR A 81 0.19 -8.98 -9.55
CA THR A 81 1.03 -7.94 -8.96
C THR A 81 2.26 -8.51 -8.25
N VAL A 82 2.13 -9.64 -7.56
CA VAL A 82 3.25 -10.37 -6.94
C VAL A 82 4.26 -10.83 -8.01
N ASP A 83 3.78 -11.38 -9.12
CA ASP A 83 4.66 -11.81 -10.22
C ASP A 83 5.39 -10.64 -10.87
N VAL A 84 4.72 -9.50 -11.03
CA VAL A 84 5.33 -8.27 -11.53
C VAL A 84 6.37 -7.74 -10.57
N ALA A 85 6.06 -7.64 -9.27
CA ALA A 85 7.01 -7.18 -8.25
C ALA A 85 8.28 -8.04 -8.21
N ARG A 86 8.14 -9.35 -8.35
CA ARG A 86 9.30 -10.27 -8.45
C ARG A 86 10.12 -10.05 -9.71
N LYS A 87 9.49 -9.80 -10.85
CA LYS A 87 10.20 -9.50 -12.11
C LYS A 87 10.90 -8.14 -12.09
N LEU A 88 10.47 -7.25 -11.22
CA LEU A 88 11.10 -5.95 -10.96
C LEU A 88 12.15 -6.02 -9.85
N ASP A 89 12.46 -7.23 -9.35
CA ASP A 89 13.46 -7.49 -8.31
C ASP A 89 13.25 -6.67 -7.03
N VAL A 90 11.97 -6.49 -6.64
CA VAL A 90 11.61 -5.78 -5.40
C VAL A 90 12.24 -6.48 -4.20
N ALA A 91 13.00 -5.74 -3.41
CA ALA A 91 13.76 -6.28 -2.29
C ALA A 91 12.85 -6.88 -1.20
N ASN A 92 11.79 -6.18 -0.84
CA ASN A 92 10.86 -6.60 0.22
C ASN A 92 9.41 -6.46 -0.25
N LEU A 93 8.74 -7.59 -0.44
CA LEU A 93 7.32 -7.66 -0.79
C LEU A 93 6.52 -8.18 0.39
N LEU A 94 5.65 -7.35 0.93
CA LEU A 94 4.77 -7.65 2.05
C LEU A 94 3.29 -7.60 1.62
N LEU A 95 2.47 -8.43 2.24
CA LEU A 95 1.03 -8.47 2.01
C LEU A 95 0.26 -8.03 3.26
N VAL A 96 -0.86 -7.35 3.05
CA VAL A 96 -1.86 -7.09 4.10
C VAL A 96 -3.21 -7.59 3.61
N VAL A 97 -3.83 -8.46 4.39
CA VAL A 97 -5.19 -8.92 4.11
C VAL A 97 -6.16 -8.03 4.87
N ASN A 98 -6.94 -7.25 4.14
CA ASN A 98 -7.86 -6.26 4.70
C ASN A 98 -9.32 -6.74 4.64
N ARG A 99 -10.17 -6.20 5.52
CA ARG A 99 -11.62 -6.46 5.59
C ARG A 99 -11.97 -7.94 5.81
N VAL A 100 -11.18 -8.64 6.60
CA VAL A 100 -11.47 -10.01 7.00
C VAL A 100 -12.63 -10.03 8.00
N LEU A 101 -13.66 -10.83 7.74
CA LEU A 101 -14.78 -10.97 8.66
C LEU A 101 -14.31 -11.63 9.96
N GLU A 102 -14.84 -11.19 11.10
CA GLU A 102 -14.49 -11.74 12.42
C GLU A 102 -14.82 -13.22 12.61
N SER A 103 -15.73 -13.75 11.79
CA SER A 103 -16.07 -15.17 11.76
C SER A 103 -14.99 -16.07 11.16
N PHE A 104 -13.97 -15.49 10.50
CA PHE A 104 -12.86 -16.25 9.91
C PHE A 104 -11.73 -16.42 10.92
N ASP A 105 -11.03 -17.54 10.82
CA ASP A 105 -9.75 -17.75 11.51
C ASP A 105 -8.65 -16.93 10.79
N PHE A 106 -8.20 -15.87 11.44
CA PHE A 106 -7.21 -14.93 10.88
C PHE A 106 -5.86 -15.60 10.63
N GLU A 107 -5.49 -16.55 11.45
CA GLU A 107 -4.25 -17.29 11.26
C GLU A 107 -4.34 -18.26 10.08
N ALA A 108 -5.50 -18.89 9.88
CA ALA A 108 -5.75 -19.70 8.69
C ALA A 108 -5.73 -18.85 7.40
N VAL A 109 -6.33 -17.65 7.43
CA VAL A 109 -6.30 -16.69 6.33
C VAL A 109 -4.86 -16.27 6.02
N ARG A 110 -4.06 -15.91 7.03
CA ARG A 110 -2.64 -15.58 6.90
C ARG A 110 -1.88 -16.69 6.19
N LYS A 111 -1.94 -17.91 6.70
CA LYS A 111 -1.23 -19.07 6.14
C LYS A 111 -1.65 -19.39 4.71
N GLN A 112 -2.94 -19.27 4.40
CA GLN A 112 -3.46 -19.47 3.06
C GLN A 112 -2.85 -18.47 2.08
N VAL A 113 -2.81 -17.19 2.43
CA VAL A 113 -2.26 -16.12 1.59
C VAL A 113 -0.75 -16.30 1.42
N GLU A 114 -0.02 -16.55 2.51
CA GLU A 114 1.43 -16.81 2.46
C GLU A 114 1.77 -18.01 1.58
N SER A 115 1.03 -19.12 1.72
CA SER A 115 1.25 -20.31 0.89
C SER A 115 0.90 -20.09 -0.58
N SER A 116 -0.11 -19.26 -0.87
CA SER A 116 -0.54 -18.97 -2.24
C SER A 116 0.46 -18.13 -3.01
N TYR A 117 1.12 -17.20 -2.34
CA TYR A 117 2.01 -16.23 -3.00
C TYR A 117 3.48 -16.41 -2.65
N GLY A 118 3.82 -17.19 -1.64
CA GLY A 118 5.21 -17.31 -1.14
C GLY A 118 5.77 -15.96 -0.68
N ALA A 119 4.92 -15.10 -0.10
CA ALA A 119 5.27 -13.77 0.39
C ALA A 119 4.75 -13.58 1.81
N THR A 120 5.45 -12.79 2.61
CA THR A 120 5.10 -12.55 4.02
C THR A 120 3.84 -11.72 4.15
N VAL A 121 2.91 -12.14 4.99
CA VAL A 121 1.74 -11.35 5.39
C VAL A 121 2.09 -10.52 6.62
N ALA A 122 2.26 -9.20 6.43
CA ALA A 122 2.56 -8.26 7.52
C ALA A 122 1.41 -8.14 8.52
N GLY A 123 0.16 -8.26 8.07
CA GLY A 123 -0.99 -8.24 8.97
C GLY A 123 -2.29 -8.65 8.31
N VAL A 124 -3.27 -8.98 9.18
CA VAL A 124 -4.64 -9.33 8.81
C VAL A 124 -5.59 -8.40 9.54
N LEU A 125 -6.20 -7.46 8.80
CA LEU A 125 -7.07 -6.42 9.35
C LEU A 125 -8.53 -6.89 9.37
N PRO A 126 -9.21 -6.80 10.51
CA PRO A 126 -10.64 -7.11 10.58
C PRO A 126 -11.48 -6.10 9.79
N SER A 127 -12.61 -6.55 9.30
CA SER A 127 -13.69 -5.63 8.91
C SER A 127 -14.19 -4.90 10.16
N SER A 128 -14.28 -3.58 10.12
CA SER A 128 -14.67 -2.77 11.27
C SER A 128 -15.71 -1.72 10.86
N ASP A 129 -16.88 -1.82 11.48
CA ASP A 129 -17.95 -0.83 11.30
C ASP A 129 -17.53 0.55 11.82
N ASP A 130 -16.70 0.61 12.86
CA ASP A 130 -16.25 1.87 13.44
C ASP A 130 -15.31 2.62 12.49
N VAL A 131 -14.43 1.89 11.78
CA VAL A 131 -13.60 2.47 10.70
C VAL A 131 -14.47 2.96 9.55
N ILE A 132 -15.49 2.17 9.15
CA ILE A 132 -16.41 2.54 8.07
C ILE A 132 -17.23 3.77 8.46
N ARG A 133 -17.75 3.83 9.69
CA ARG A 133 -18.55 4.97 10.19
C ARG A 133 -17.75 6.27 10.29
N LEU A 134 -16.45 6.19 10.54
CA LEU A 134 -15.59 7.37 10.54
C LEU A 134 -15.50 8.01 9.15
N ALA A 135 -15.73 7.25 8.08
CA ALA A 135 -15.83 7.72 6.70
C ALA A 135 -14.71 8.67 6.25
N SER A 136 -13.48 8.35 6.65
CA SER A 136 -12.27 9.18 6.39
C SER A 136 -12.33 10.61 6.97
N GLY A 137 -13.23 10.87 7.93
CA GLY A 137 -13.36 12.18 8.57
C GLY A 137 -12.23 12.49 9.55
N ASP A 138 -11.41 11.48 9.91
CA ASP A 138 -10.27 11.63 10.82
C ASP A 138 -9.32 10.43 10.66
N ILE A 139 -8.17 10.47 11.33
CA ILE A 139 -7.22 9.35 11.38
C ILE A 139 -7.65 8.39 12.49
N PHE A 140 -8.22 7.25 12.12
CA PHE A 140 -8.82 6.28 13.05
C PHE A 140 -7.84 5.80 14.13
N THR A 141 -6.59 5.52 13.76
CA THR A 141 -5.55 5.06 14.71
C THR A 141 -5.21 6.08 15.78
N LEU A 142 -5.30 7.37 15.47
CA LEU A 142 -5.08 8.45 16.45
C LEU A 142 -6.31 8.64 17.34
N ARG A 143 -7.51 8.48 16.78
CA ARG A 143 -8.76 8.65 17.50
C ARG A 143 -9.08 7.47 18.43
N SER A 144 -8.72 6.27 18.02
CA SER A 144 -9.04 5.02 18.72
C SER A 144 -7.80 4.12 18.78
N PRO A 145 -6.72 4.52 19.50
CA PRO A 145 -5.43 3.81 19.49
C PRO A 145 -5.53 2.39 20.06
N GLU A 146 -6.41 2.16 21.04
CA GLU A 146 -6.59 0.85 21.69
C GLU A 146 -7.53 -0.09 20.91
N HIS A 147 -8.13 0.38 19.83
CA HIS A 147 -9.00 -0.45 19.01
C HIS A 147 -8.20 -1.55 18.31
N ARG A 148 -8.75 -2.78 18.23
CA ARG A 148 -8.08 -3.94 17.63
C ARG A 148 -7.50 -3.65 16.24
N TRP A 149 -8.24 -2.91 15.41
CA TRP A 149 -7.80 -2.50 14.07
C TRP A 149 -6.56 -1.59 14.14
N SER A 150 -6.54 -0.63 15.08
CA SER A 150 -5.40 0.29 15.27
C SER A 150 -4.17 -0.44 15.78
N LEU A 151 -4.34 -1.36 16.72
CA LEU A 151 -3.24 -2.20 17.22
C LEU A 151 -2.63 -3.06 16.11
N GLU A 152 -3.46 -3.59 15.21
CA GLU A 152 -2.95 -4.38 14.07
C GLU A 152 -2.22 -3.50 13.05
N ILE A 153 -2.67 -2.27 12.79
CA ILE A 153 -1.91 -1.30 11.99
C ILE A 153 -0.53 -1.01 12.61
N GLY A 154 -0.46 -0.88 13.94
CA GLY A 154 0.82 -0.74 14.64
C GLY A 154 1.76 -1.92 14.38
N ARG A 155 1.27 -3.15 14.49
CA ARG A 155 2.06 -4.37 14.19
C ARG A 155 2.52 -4.43 12.73
N ILE A 156 1.64 -4.05 11.79
CA ILE A 156 2.01 -3.96 10.36
C ILE A 156 3.14 -2.94 10.17
N ALA A 157 3.05 -1.78 10.83
CA ALA A 157 4.09 -0.76 10.78
C ALA A 157 5.44 -1.31 11.31
N ASP A 158 5.44 -2.04 12.42
CA ASP A 158 6.66 -2.67 12.97
C ASP A 158 7.29 -3.64 11.96
N VAL A 159 6.48 -4.45 11.26
CA VAL A 159 6.97 -5.37 10.22
C VAL A 159 7.56 -4.62 9.04
N VAL A 160 6.91 -3.54 8.57
CA VAL A 160 7.42 -2.70 7.48
C VAL A 160 8.74 -2.04 7.87
N LEU A 161 8.84 -1.52 9.08
CA LEU A 161 10.07 -0.89 9.59
C LEU A 161 11.23 -1.88 9.73
N ALA A 162 10.95 -3.14 10.05
CA ALA A 162 11.94 -4.20 10.17
C ALA A 162 12.41 -4.76 8.81
N ALA A 163 11.65 -4.54 7.75
CA ALA A 163 11.97 -5.04 6.39
C ALA A 163 12.96 -4.15 5.62
N LYS A 164 13.41 -3.04 6.20
CA LYS A 164 14.31 -2.06 5.58
C LYS A 164 15.76 -2.53 5.54
#